data_0dcce0cfc429d43b34012014850ad5cf
#
_entry.id   0dcce0cfc429d43b34012014850ad5cf
#
_cell.length_a   1.000
_cell.length_b   1.000
_cell.length_c   1.000
_cell.angle_alpha   90.00
_cell.angle_beta   90.00
_cell.angle_gamma   90.00
#
_symmetry.space_group_name_H-M   'P 1'
#
loop_
_entity.id
_entity.type
_entity.pdbx_description
1 polymer ?
#
loop_
_entity_poly.entity_id
_entity_poly.type
_entity_poly.pdbx_seq_one_letter_code
_entity_poly.pdbx_strand_id
1 'polypeptide(L)'
;HYKADAELYSKFTNMNGIKVNLINGKSGALEKRIIEEGADSKADLYITADAGRLGAFKAKGMLQGGLTTAAIKDAVPNNFRTSQWVGIAKRARIVYFSPDRVSGAELAGLTYESLADPKWKGRLVIRASNNIYNQSLVASLVKNNGKGAAAKWSEGMVSNMARAPKGNDRAQILAVAAGEADIAVANTYYLALMLSGKKGPEQQAAAKKVKPFFPNQNNRGTHMNISGAGLVKGAPNKA
;
A
#
# COMPACT_ATOMS: atom_id res chain seq x y z
N HIS A 1 3.89 11.74 -3.05
CA HIS A 1 4.80 12.83 -2.75
C HIS A 1 4.22 13.70 -1.65
N TYR A 2 4.96 13.90 -0.57
CA TYR A 2 4.55 14.67 0.61
C TYR A 2 5.53 15.86 0.78
N LYS A 3 5.10 16.92 1.49
CA LYS A 3 5.95 18.07 1.79
C LYS A 3 7.25 17.66 2.51
N ALA A 4 7.18 16.69 3.40
CA ALA A 4 8.33 16.13 4.11
C ALA A 4 9.39 15.50 3.18
N ASP A 5 9.02 15.02 2.00
CA ASP A 5 9.99 14.45 1.05
C ASP A 5 10.97 15.52 0.55
N ALA A 6 10.48 16.74 0.27
CA ALA A 6 11.33 17.85 -0.17
C ALA A 6 12.34 18.25 0.91
N GLU A 7 11.92 18.23 2.19
CA GLU A 7 12.80 18.54 3.32
C GLU A 7 13.91 17.48 3.46
N LEU A 8 13.57 16.18 3.27
CA LEU A 8 14.54 15.09 3.29
C LEU A 8 15.57 15.22 2.17
N TYR A 9 15.13 15.53 0.95
CA TYR A 9 16.04 15.72 -0.19
C TYR A 9 16.95 16.92 0.00
N SER A 10 16.43 18.04 0.50
CA SER A 10 17.24 19.21 0.84
C SER A 10 18.28 18.90 1.91
N LYS A 11 17.87 18.18 2.97
CA LYS A 11 18.80 17.77 4.03
C LYS A 11 19.91 16.85 3.48
N PHE A 12 19.56 15.90 2.63
CA PHE A 12 20.54 15.03 1.98
C PHE A 12 21.53 15.82 1.15
N THR A 13 21.05 16.75 0.31
CA THR A 13 21.91 17.61 -0.52
C THR A 13 22.84 18.45 0.33
N ASN A 14 22.34 19.07 1.41
CA ASN A 14 23.15 19.89 2.31
C ASN A 14 24.24 19.10 3.03
N MET A 15 23.98 17.82 3.36
CA MET A 15 24.94 16.98 4.05
C MET A 15 26.03 16.39 3.12
N ASN A 16 25.70 16.16 1.87
CA ASN A 16 26.56 15.38 0.96
C ASN A 16 27.01 16.16 -0.28
N GLY A 17 26.50 17.39 -0.52
CA GLY A 17 26.77 18.15 -1.74
C GLY A 17 26.10 17.57 -3.00
N ILE A 18 25.34 16.46 -2.87
CA ILE A 18 24.74 15.75 -4.00
C ILE A 18 23.32 16.26 -4.22
N LYS A 19 23.05 16.80 -5.42
CA LYS A 19 21.72 17.30 -5.81
C LYS A 19 20.80 16.14 -6.14
N VAL A 20 19.61 16.11 -5.52
CA VAL A 20 18.55 15.15 -5.85
C VAL A 20 17.68 15.72 -6.99
N ASN A 21 17.69 15.05 -8.13
CA ASN A 21 16.81 15.34 -9.26
C ASN A 21 15.60 14.37 -9.20
N LEU A 22 14.39 14.91 -9.08
CA LEU A 22 13.20 14.11 -8.85
C LEU A 22 12.25 14.14 -10.06
N ILE A 23 11.90 12.97 -10.55
CA ILE A 23 10.84 12.77 -11.55
C ILE A 23 9.67 12.07 -10.91
N ASN A 24 8.52 12.71 -10.87
CA ASN A 24 7.29 12.19 -10.32
C ASN A 24 6.33 11.72 -11.43
N GLY A 25 5.67 10.58 -11.22
CA GLY A 25 4.70 10.07 -12.16
C GLY A 25 3.95 8.84 -11.64
N LYS A 26 3.03 8.33 -12.43
CA LYS A 26 2.42 7.02 -12.16
C LYS A 26 3.49 5.95 -12.30
N SER A 27 3.58 5.02 -11.35
CA SER A 27 4.63 3.99 -11.32
C SER A 27 4.79 3.23 -12.64
N GLY A 28 3.69 2.82 -13.28
CA GLY A 28 3.77 2.14 -14.57
C GLY A 28 4.35 2.98 -15.71
N ALA A 29 4.10 4.30 -15.71
CA ALA A 29 4.69 5.22 -16.70
C ALA A 29 6.19 5.42 -16.44
N LEU A 30 6.60 5.52 -15.18
CA LEU A 30 8.03 5.62 -14.82
C LEU A 30 8.78 4.33 -15.14
N GLU A 31 8.18 3.16 -14.87
CA GLU A 31 8.75 1.86 -15.23
C GLU A 31 8.95 1.75 -16.75
N LYS A 32 7.90 2.09 -17.52
CA LYS A 32 7.97 2.09 -18.99
C LYS A 32 9.09 3.00 -19.50
N ARG A 33 9.17 4.22 -18.98
CA ARG A 33 10.20 5.18 -19.32
C ARG A 33 11.60 4.65 -19.08
N ILE A 34 11.90 4.09 -17.89
CA ILE A 34 13.21 3.52 -17.57
C ILE A 34 13.56 2.37 -18.53
N ILE A 35 12.56 1.53 -18.87
CA ILE A 35 12.76 0.41 -19.82
C ILE A 35 13.06 0.94 -21.22
N GLU A 36 12.35 1.96 -21.70
CA GLU A 36 12.54 2.55 -23.04
C GLU A 36 13.85 3.32 -23.16
N GLU A 37 14.26 4.04 -22.11
CA GLU A 37 15.55 4.74 -22.04
C GLU A 37 16.74 3.73 -22.00
N GLY A 38 16.53 2.53 -21.45
CA GLY A 38 17.54 1.48 -21.40
C GLY A 38 18.87 1.93 -20.78
N ALA A 39 19.96 1.82 -21.52
CA ALA A 39 21.29 2.22 -21.05
C ALA A 39 21.47 3.75 -20.92
N ASP A 40 20.63 4.54 -21.59
CA ASP A 40 20.69 6.00 -21.55
C ASP A 40 19.86 6.59 -20.40
N SER A 41 19.23 5.74 -19.61
CA SER A 41 18.41 6.18 -18.45
C SER A 41 19.26 6.95 -17.44
N LYS A 42 18.73 8.11 -17.01
CA LYS A 42 19.35 8.94 -15.97
C LYS A 42 18.87 8.61 -14.57
N ALA A 43 18.07 7.53 -14.43
CA ALA A 43 17.52 7.12 -13.15
C ALA A 43 18.53 6.32 -12.33
N ASP A 44 18.90 6.81 -11.17
CA ASP A 44 19.71 6.04 -10.20
C ASP A 44 18.81 5.13 -9.36
N LEU A 45 17.70 5.68 -8.84
CA LEU A 45 16.78 4.98 -7.96
C LEU A 45 15.36 4.99 -8.52
N TYR A 46 14.71 3.83 -8.48
CA TYR A 46 13.28 3.71 -8.69
C TYR A 46 12.56 3.53 -7.36
N ILE A 47 11.74 4.53 -6.96
CA ILE A 47 10.96 4.51 -5.72
C ILE A 47 9.50 4.24 -6.05
N THR A 48 8.90 3.24 -5.42
CA THR A 48 7.50 2.89 -5.65
C THR A 48 6.75 2.52 -4.37
N ALA A 49 5.43 2.64 -4.44
CA ALA A 49 4.53 2.43 -3.31
C ALA A 49 4.30 0.95 -2.93
N ASP A 50 4.82 -0.01 -3.68
CA ASP A 50 4.57 -1.45 -3.45
C ASP A 50 5.78 -2.30 -3.79
N ALA A 51 6.20 -3.16 -2.86
CA ALA A 51 7.33 -4.08 -3.05
C ALA A 51 7.08 -5.09 -4.18
N GLY A 52 5.81 -5.43 -4.46
CA GLY A 52 5.45 -6.27 -5.61
C GLY A 52 5.87 -5.66 -6.94
N ARG A 53 5.79 -4.33 -7.07
CA ARG A 53 6.31 -3.61 -8.24
C ARG A 53 7.84 -3.69 -8.34
N LEU A 54 8.54 -3.53 -7.22
CA LEU A 54 10.00 -3.70 -7.19
C LEU A 54 10.38 -5.13 -7.57
N GLY A 55 9.65 -6.13 -7.08
CA GLY A 55 9.83 -7.53 -7.45
C GLY A 55 9.61 -7.78 -8.95
N ALA A 56 8.55 -7.22 -9.52
CA ALA A 56 8.27 -7.32 -10.96
C ALA A 56 9.32 -6.59 -11.81
N PHE A 57 9.79 -5.43 -11.36
CA PHE A 57 10.83 -4.66 -12.05
C PHE A 57 12.19 -5.36 -11.97
N LYS A 58 12.51 -5.99 -10.83
CA LYS A 58 13.65 -6.91 -10.67
C LYS A 58 13.55 -8.10 -11.64
N ALA A 59 12.40 -8.76 -11.74
CA ALA A 59 12.21 -9.91 -12.62
C ALA A 59 12.41 -9.57 -14.10
N LYS A 60 12.22 -8.32 -14.50
CA LYS A 60 12.56 -7.79 -15.83
C LYS A 60 14.04 -7.45 -16.01
N GLY A 61 14.89 -7.72 -15.02
CA GLY A 61 16.31 -7.41 -15.05
C GLY A 61 16.66 -5.91 -14.98
N MET A 62 15.72 -5.07 -14.51
CA MET A 62 15.84 -3.61 -14.48
C MET A 62 16.45 -3.06 -13.18
N LEU A 63 16.72 -3.92 -12.20
CA LEU A 63 17.40 -3.56 -10.97
C LEU A 63 18.75 -4.25 -10.89
N GLN A 64 19.74 -3.57 -10.29
CA GLN A 64 21.07 -4.11 -10.02
C GLN A 64 21.36 -4.19 -8.51
N GLY A 65 22.36 -5.00 -8.14
CA GLY A 65 22.83 -5.12 -6.77
C GLY A 65 23.66 -3.91 -6.33
N GLY A 66 23.90 -3.84 -5.02
CA GLY A 66 24.74 -2.81 -4.41
C GLY A 66 24.06 -2.00 -3.29
N LEU A 67 22.76 -2.19 -3.08
CA LEU A 67 22.03 -1.47 -2.01
C LEU A 67 22.27 -1.99 -0.59
N THR A 68 23.04 -3.05 -0.39
CA THR A 68 23.22 -3.66 0.94
C THR A 68 24.46 -3.12 1.65
N THR A 69 24.46 -1.82 1.96
CA THR A 69 25.48 -1.20 2.82
C THR A 69 25.33 -1.63 4.28
N ALA A 70 26.35 -1.43 5.12
CA ALA A 70 26.26 -1.68 6.56
C ALA A 70 25.08 -0.89 7.20
N ALA A 71 24.97 0.41 6.91
CA ALA A 71 23.90 1.27 7.42
C ALA A 71 22.51 0.76 7.04
N ILE A 72 22.30 0.25 5.82
CA ILE A 72 21.04 -0.35 5.41
C ILE A 72 20.77 -1.66 6.14
N LYS A 73 21.81 -2.48 6.35
CA LYS A 73 21.67 -3.74 7.09
C LYS A 73 21.24 -3.50 8.54
N ASP A 74 21.77 -2.48 9.16
CA ASP A 74 21.46 -2.11 10.55
C ASP A 74 20.05 -1.48 10.67
N ALA A 75 19.64 -0.65 9.71
CA ALA A 75 18.37 0.09 9.76
C ALA A 75 17.17 -0.70 9.23
N VAL A 76 17.36 -1.63 8.30
CA VAL A 76 16.26 -2.32 7.60
C VAL A 76 16.32 -3.83 7.84
N PRO A 77 15.29 -4.46 8.45
CA PRO A 77 15.24 -5.90 8.67
C PRO A 77 15.40 -6.71 7.37
N ASN A 78 15.96 -7.92 7.47
CA ASN A 78 16.29 -8.78 6.33
C ASN A 78 15.10 -9.08 5.41
N ASN A 79 13.90 -9.23 5.97
CA ASN A 79 12.68 -9.51 5.21
C ASN A 79 12.16 -8.29 4.41
N PHE A 80 12.75 -7.11 4.62
CA PHE A 80 12.37 -5.87 3.92
C PHE A 80 13.48 -5.33 3.02
N ARG A 81 14.50 -6.13 2.72
CA ARG A 81 15.59 -5.75 1.82
C ARG A 81 16.12 -6.93 1.00
N THR A 82 16.70 -6.60 -0.12
CA THR A 82 17.54 -7.50 -0.95
C THR A 82 18.77 -6.73 -1.41
N SER A 83 19.68 -7.35 -2.14
CA SER A 83 20.79 -6.62 -2.75
C SER A 83 20.35 -5.55 -3.76
N GLN A 84 19.13 -5.63 -4.29
CA GLN A 84 18.64 -4.82 -5.41
C GLN A 84 17.57 -3.80 -5.01
N TRP A 85 16.91 -3.99 -3.88
CA TRP A 85 15.92 -3.04 -3.37
C TRP A 85 15.84 -3.06 -1.84
N VAL A 86 15.36 -1.97 -1.28
CA VAL A 86 15.19 -1.75 0.17
C VAL A 86 13.83 -1.17 0.46
N GLY A 87 13.19 -1.66 1.53
CA GLY A 87 11.95 -1.07 2.08
C GLY A 87 12.22 0.25 2.78
N ILE A 88 11.42 1.27 2.47
CA ILE A 88 11.54 2.61 3.06
C ILE A 88 10.43 2.84 4.10
N ALA A 89 9.22 2.38 3.83
CA ALA A 89 8.08 2.56 4.71
C ALA A 89 7.11 1.38 4.60
N LYS A 90 6.45 1.06 5.70
CA LYS A 90 5.40 0.02 5.74
C LYS A 90 4.06 0.61 6.17
N ARG A 91 2.97 0.03 5.70
CA ARG A 91 1.60 0.35 6.08
C ARG A 91 0.76 -0.91 6.10
N ALA A 92 -0.20 -0.97 7.02
CA ALA A 92 -1.17 -2.05 7.04
C ALA A 92 -2.37 -1.72 6.14
N ARG A 93 -2.91 -2.75 5.47
CA ARG A 93 -4.19 -2.70 4.80
C ARG A 93 -5.22 -3.32 5.74
N ILE A 94 -6.06 -2.50 6.34
CA ILE A 94 -6.93 -2.87 7.46
C ILE A 94 -8.40 -2.76 7.11
N VAL A 95 -9.25 -3.18 8.03
CA VAL A 95 -10.69 -2.95 7.98
C VAL A 95 -11.01 -1.70 8.79
N TYR A 96 -11.82 -0.81 8.25
CA TYR A 96 -12.49 0.27 8.96
C TYR A 96 -13.94 -0.08 9.13
N PHE A 97 -14.52 0.25 10.26
CA PHE A 97 -15.91 -0.08 10.55
C PHE A 97 -16.64 1.06 11.29
N SER A 98 -17.94 1.07 11.17
CA SER A 98 -18.83 1.92 11.97
C SER A 98 -19.10 1.26 13.32
N PRO A 99 -18.70 1.85 14.46
CA PRO A 99 -18.99 1.29 15.77
C PRO A 99 -20.49 1.24 16.11
N ASP A 100 -21.30 2.02 15.42
CA ASP A 100 -22.75 2.08 15.62
C ASP A 100 -23.51 0.95 14.88
N ARG A 101 -22.87 0.34 13.84
CA ARG A 101 -23.51 -0.66 12.96
C ARG A 101 -22.80 -2.02 12.93
N VAL A 102 -21.60 -2.10 13.51
CA VAL A 102 -20.83 -3.36 13.61
C VAL A 102 -20.44 -3.59 15.05
N SER A 103 -20.94 -4.67 15.61
CA SER A 103 -20.67 -5.06 16.99
C SER A 103 -19.27 -5.68 17.17
N GLY A 104 -18.77 -5.66 18.42
CA GLY A 104 -17.55 -6.37 18.77
C GLY A 104 -17.61 -7.89 18.51
N ALA A 105 -18.78 -8.49 18.64
CA ALA A 105 -18.99 -9.90 18.35
C ALA A 105 -18.84 -10.22 16.85
N GLU A 106 -19.29 -9.34 15.96
CA GLU A 106 -19.10 -9.51 14.50
C GLU A 106 -17.63 -9.38 14.09
N LEU A 107 -16.83 -8.61 14.84
CA LEU A 107 -15.40 -8.42 14.62
C LEU A 107 -14.53 -9.48 15.27
N ALA A 108 -15.06 -10.22 16.25
CA ALA A 108 -14.30 -11.25 16.95
C ALA A 108 -13.76 -12.29 15.96
N GLY A 109 -12.43 -12.42 15.93
CA GLY A 109 -11.77 -13.34 15.00
C GLY A 109 -11.84 -12.97 13.51
N LEU A 110 -12.25 -11.75 13.15
CA LEU A 110 -12.36 -11.32 11.76
C LEU A 110 -11.03 -11.47 11.02
N THR A 111 -11.10 -12.13 9.87
CA THR A 111 -10.00 -12.34 8.93
C THR A 111 -10.34 -11.68 7.57
N TYR A 112 -9.35 -11.55 6.68
CA TYR A 112 -9.65 -11.16 5.29
C TYR A 112 -10.57 -12.18 4.63
N GLU A 113 -10.36 -13.46 4.91
CA GLU A 113 -11.15 -14.56 4.36
C GLU A 113 -12.63 -14.41 4.71
N SER A 114 -12.93 -14.10 5.95
CA SER A 114 -14.32 -13.93 6.43
C SER A 114 -15.01 -12.65 5.94
N LEU A 115 -14.30 -11.74 5.25
CA LEU A 115 -14.95 -10.63 4.54
C LEU A 115 -15.78 -11.09 3.33
N ALA A 116 -15.54 -12.30 2.84
CA ALA A 116 -16.34 -12.95 1.79
C ALA A 116 -17.61 -13.61 2.30
N ASP A 117 -17.80 -13.71 3.61
CA ASP A 117 -18.99 -14.35 4.21
C ASP A 117 -20.26 -13.56 3.89
N PRO A 118 -21.39 -14.24 3.61
CA PRO A 118 -22.67 -13.58 3.28
C PRO A 118 -23.19 -12.60 4.33
N LYS A 119 -22.74 -12.68 5.58
CA LYS A 119 -23.11 -11.72 6.64
C LYS A 119 -22.74 -10.27 6.31
N TRP A 120 -21.79 -10.08 5.39
CA TRP A 120 -21.35 -8.75 4.93
C TRP A 120 -22.06 -8.28 3.67
N LYS A 121 -23.06 -8.99 3.17
CA LYS A 121 -23.80 -8.63 1.94
C LYS A 121 -24.41 -7.24 2.04
N GLY A 122 -24.06 -6.37 1.08
CA GLY A 122 -24.49 -4.98 1.03
C GLY A 122 -23.86 -4.07 2.09
N ARG A 123 -22.83 -4.55 2.82
CA ARG A 123 -22.25 -3.84 3.96
C ARG A 123 -20.78 -3.46 3.76
N LEU A 124 -20.15 -3.89 2.66
CA LEU A 124 -18.71 -3.73 2.41
C LEU A 124 -18.43 -2.77 1.28
N VAL A 125 -17.40 -1.93 1.44
CA VAL A 125 -16.83 -1.13 0.36
C VAL A 125 -15.32 -1.30 0.28
N ILE A 126 -14.82 -1.30 -0.94
CA ILE A 126 -13.40 -1.37 -1.26
C ILE A 126 -13.15 -0.60 -2.56
N ARG A 127 -11.95 -0.09 -2.77
CA ARG A 127 -11.57 0.56 -4.03
C ARG A 127 -11.46 -0.46 -5.18
N ALA A 128 -11.35 0.03 -6.43
CA ALA A 128 -11.28 -0.82 -7.61
C ALA A 128 -10.11 -1.81 -7.61
N SER A 129 -10.31 -2.98 -8.21
CA SER A 129 -9.35 -4.11 -8.27
C SER A 129 -8.08 -3.82 -9.06
N ASN A 130 -8.09 -2.84 -9.97
CA ASN A 130 -6.90 -2.41 -10.71
C ASN A 130 -5.88 -1.64 -9.84
N ASN A 131 -6.21 -1.39 -8.58
CA ASN A 131 -5.29 -0.72 -7.67
C ASN A 131 -4.30 -1.71 -7.05
N ILE A 132 -3.02 -1.32 -7.05
CA ILE A 132 -1.92 -2.16 -6.56
C ILE A 132 -2.11 -2.64 -5.11
N TYR A 133 -2.78 -1.89 -4.23
CA TYR A 133 -2.99 -2.30 -2.84
C TYR A 133 -3.97 -3.48 -2.72
N ASN A 134 -5.00 -3.52 -3.58
CA ASN A 134 -5.90 -4.66 -3.66
C ASN A 134 -5.21 -5.87 -4.31
N GLN A 135 -4.44 -5.63 -5.38
CA GLN A 135 -3.67 -6.68 -6.04
C GLN A 135 -2.67 -7.32 -5.09
N SER A 136 -2.00 -6.53 -4.26
CA SER A 136 -1.07 -7.01 -3.24
C SER A 136 -1.78 -7.83 -2.16
N LEU A 137 -2.97 -7.41 -1.70
CA LEU A 137 -3.77 -8.19 -0.76
C LEU A 137 -4.21 -9.53 -1.38
N VAL A 138 -4.72 -9.51 -2.62
CA VAL A 138 -5.10 -10.74 -3.34
C VAL A 138 -3.90 -11.66 -3.54
N ALA A 139 -2.73 -11.12 -3.91
CA ALA A 139 -1.49 -11.90 -4.02
C ALA A 139 -1.10 -12.57 -2.69
N SER A 140 -1.31 -11.88 -1.56
CA SER A 140 -1.11 -12.46 -0.23
C SER A 140 -2.09 -13.63 0.03
N LEU A 141 -3.37 -13.48 -0.34
CA LEU A 141 -4.37 -14.56 -0.23
C LEU A 141 -4.02 -15.75 -1.14
N VAL A 142 -3.58 -15.50 -2.36
CA VAL A 142 -3.10 -16.55 -3.26
C VAL A 142 -1.91 -17.30 -2.65
N LYS A 143 -0.96 -16.59 -2.07
CA LYS A 143 0.22 -17.18 -1.43
C LYS A 143 -0.13 -18.08 -0.24
N ASN A 144 -1.10 -17.67 0.57
CA ASN A 144 -1.44 -18.37 1.82
C ASN A 144 -2.53 -19.45 1.63
N ASN A 145 -3.47 -19.24 0.71
CA ASN A 145 -4.68 -20.06 0.60
C ASN A 145 -4.83 -20.73 -0.77
N GLY A 146 -3.95 -20.41 -1.73
CA GLY A 146 -4.02 -20.91 -3.10
C GLY A 146 -4.94 -20.11 -4.02
N LYS A 147 -4.76 -20.26 -5.34
CA LYS A 147 -5.50 -19.50 -6.37
C LYS A 147 -7.01 -19.72 -6.32
N GLY A 148 -7.46 -20.95 -6.13
CA GLY A 148 -8.89 -21.29 -6.10
C GLY A 148 -9.62 -20.62 -4.92
N ALA A 149 -9.03 -20.65 -3.73
CA ALA A 149 -9.60 -19.99 -2.54
C ALA A 149 -9.61 -18.47 -2.71
N ALA A 150 -8.56 -17.88 -3.27
CA ALA A 150 -8.49 -16.44 -3.54
C ALA A 150 -9.52 -15.99 -4.61
N ALA A 151 -9.82 -16.84 -5.61
CA ALA A 151 -10.86 -16.56 -6.60
C ALA A 151 -12.24 -16.54 -5.93
N LYS A 152 -12.59 -17.59 -5.16
CA LYS A 152 -13.86 -17.65 -4.41
C LYS A 152 -14.01 -16.48 -3.43
N TRP A 153 -12.91 -16.11 -2.76
CA TRP A 153 -12.89 -14.94 -1.90
C TRP A 153 -13.23 -13.66 -2.69
N SER A 154 -12.65 -13.50 -3.88
CA SER A 154 -12.92 -12.32 -4.72
C SER A 154 -14.39 -12.25 -5.17
N GLU A 155 -14.99 -13.39 -5.50
CA GLU A 155 -16.43 -13.49 -5.82
C GLU A 155 -17.30 -13.11 -4.61
N GLY A 156 -16.99 -13.63 -3.42
CA GLY A 156 -17.68 -13.26 -2.18
C GLY A 156 -17.53 -11.78 -1.84
N MET A 157 -16.34 -11.21 -2.02
CA MET A 157 -16.11 -9.77 -1.86
C MET A 157 -17.00 -8.94 -2.79
N VAL A 158 -17.10 -9.32 -4.07
CA VAL A 158 -17.98 -8.64 -5.04
C VAL A 158 -19.44 -8.75 -4.63
N SER A 159 -19.89 -9.93 -4.21
CA SER A 159 -21.27 -10.16 -3.75
C SER A 159 -21.64 -9.37 -2.49
N ASN A 160 -20.65 -9.03 -1.67
CA ASN A 160 -20.83 -8.31 -0.41
C ASN A 160 -20.73 -6.78 -0.54
N MET A 161 -20.36 -6.27 -1.73
CA MET A 161 -20.22 -4.84 -1.92
C MET A 161 -21.55 -4.09 -1.79
N ALA A 162 -21.56 -3.02 -1.00
CA ALA A 162 -22.70 -2.11 -0.89
C ALA A 162 -22.92 -1.29 -2.17
N ARG A 163 -21.88 -1.09 -2.94
CA ARG A 163 -21.89 -0.39 -4.23
C ARG A 163 -20.72 -0.79 -5.11
N ALA A 164 -20.78 -0.45 -6.38
CA ALA A 164 -19.64 -0.59 -7.31
C ALA A 164 -18.41 0.16 -6.77
N PRO A 165 -17.20 -0.42 -6.90
CA PRO A 165 -15.96 0.20 -6.44
C PRO A 165 -15.72 1.56 -7.11
N LYS A 166 -15.55 2.61 -6.32
CA LYS A 166 -15.23 3.97 -6.80
C LYS A 166 -14.32 4.70 -5.81
N GLY A 167 -13.53 5.63 -6.31
CA GLY A 167 -12.67 6.49 -5.49
C GLY A 167 -11.45 5.77 -4.88
N ASN A 168 -10.73 6.49 -4.04
CA ASN A 168 -9.56 6.01 -3.32
C ASN A 168 -9.93 5.48 -1.91
N ASP A 169 -8.94 5.10 -1.10
CA ASP A 169 -9.16 4.56 0.24
C ASP A 169 -9.89 5.56 1.17
N ARG A 170 -9.67 6.89 1.03
CA ARG A 170 -10.44 7.88 1.80
C ARG A 170 -11.92 7.86 1.45
N ALA A 171 -12.24 7.68 0.16
CA ALA A 171 -13.63 7.57 -0.28
C ALA A 171 -14.34 6.36 0.33
N GLN A 172 -13.62 5.27 0.63
CA GLN A 172 -14.18 4.11 1.33
C GLN A 172 -14.43 4.44 2.81
N ILE A 173 -13.50 5.12 3.48
CA ILE A 173 -13.67 5.56 4.88
C ILE A 173 -14.85 6.54 4.99
N LEU A 174 -14.98 7.47 4.05
CA LEU A 174 -16.11 8.42 3.99
C LEU A 174 -17.43 7.70 3.76
N ALA A 175 -17.47 6.67 2.93
CA ALA A 175 -18.68 5.87 2.68
C ALA A 175 -19.17 5.18 3.96
N VAL A 176 -18.26 4.62 4.76
CA VAL A 176 -18.63 4.05 6.08
C VAL A 176 -19.12 5.14 7.04
N ALA A 177 -18.43 6.28 7.09
CA ALA A 177 -18.85 7.39 7.96
C ALA A 177 -20.22 7.99 7.59
N ALA A 178 -20.60 7.92 6.30
CA ALA A 178 -21.88 8.38 5.76
C ALA A 178 -23.00 7.34 5.83
N GLY A 179 -22.70 6.09 6.20
CA GLY A 179 -23.69 5.01 6.26
C GLY A 179 -23.95 4.27 4.93
N GLU A 180 -23.16 4.53 3.89
CA GLU A 180 -23.27 3.77 2.62
C GLU A 180 -22.86 2.30 2.78
N ALA A 181 -22.01 2.00 3.77
CA ALA A 181 -21.54 0.68 4.12
C ALA A 181 -21.16 0.62 5.60
N ASP A 182 -21.01 -0.57 6.14
CA ASP A 182 -20.66 -0.76 7.55
C ASP A 182 -19.15 -0.97 7.73
N ILE A 183 -18.50 -1.56 6.73
CA ILE A 183 -17.05 -1.83 6.73
C ILE A 183 -16.37 -1.40 5.42
N ALA A 184 -15.10 -1.05 5.52
CA ALA A 184 -14.25 -0.70 4.39
C ALA A 184 -12.86 -1.31 4.52
N VAL A 185 -12.25 -1.71 3.41
CA VAL A 185 -10.83 -2.14 3.37
C VAL A 185 -9.99 -0.98 2.83
N ALA A 186 -9.07 -0.47 3.66
CA ALA A 186 -8.22 0.67 3.31
C ALA A 186 -6.88 0.65 4.07
N ASN A 187 -5.92 1.45 3.63
CA ASN A 187 -4.62 1.54 4.29
C ASN A 187 -4.65 2.46 5.52
N THR A 188 -3.85 2.15 6.53
CA THR A 188 -3.82 2.83 7.84
C THR A 188 -3.60 4.34 7.76
N TYR A 189 -2.69 4.81 6.93
CA TYR A 189 -2.31 6.23 6.89
C TYR A 189 -3.42 7.17 6.40
N TYR A 190 -4.43 6.66 5.70
CA TYR A 190 -5.54 7.50 5.22
C TYR A 190 -6.38 8.04 6.38
N LEU A 191 -6.72 7.20 7.36
CA LEU A 191 -7.45 7.66 8.55
C LEU A 191 -6.61 8.65 9.36
N ALA A 192 -5.33 8.36 9.59
CA ALA A 192 -4.43 9.27 10.29
C ALA A 192 -4.36 10.65 9.62
N LEU A 193 -4.28 10.68 8.27
CA LEU A 193 -4.27 11.92 7.51
C LEU A 193 -5.60 12.69 7.62
N MET A 194 -6.74 12.00 7.65
CA MET A 194 -8.04 12.62 7.84
C MET A 194 -8.19 13.18 9.26
N LEU A 195 -7.82 12.40 10.28
CA LEU A 195 -7.87 12.83 11.69
C LEU A 195 -6.98 14.03 11.98
N SER A 196 -5.84 14.19 11.29
CA SER A 196 -4.94 15.34 11.44
C SER A 196 -5.53 16.68 10.99
N GLY A 197 -6.71 16.69 10.38
CA GLY A 197 -7.36 17.90 9.84
C GLY A 197 -6.76 18.41 8.53
N LYS A 198 -5.63 17.86 8.05
CA LYS A 198 -4.97 18.29 6.80
C LYS A 198 -5.82 18.09 5.54
N LYS A 199 -6.97 17.43 5.65
CA LYS A 199 -7.93 17.20 4.55
C LYS A 199 -9.25 17.95 4.73
N GLY A 200 -9.27 18.91 5.64
CA GLY A 200 -10.43 19.73 5.97
C GLY A 200 -11.29 19.17 7.10
N PRO A 201 -12.13 20.04 7.70
CA PRO A 201 -12.93 19.71 8.87
C PRO A 201 -13.97 18.61 8.61
N GLU A 202 -14.56 18.57 7.42
CA GLU A 202 -15.53 17.54 7.04
C GLU A 202 -14.95 16.14 7.06
N GLN A 203 -13.75 15.96 6.47
CA GLN A 203 -13.08 14.66 6.48
C GLN A 203 -12.60 14.30 7.88
N GLN A 204 -12.20 15.28 8.69
CA GLN A 204 -11.84 15.06 10.09
C GLN A 204 -13.03 14.60 10.92
N ALA A 205 -14.19 15.22 10.74
CA ALA A 205 -15.43 14.83 11.41
C ALA A 205 -15.88 13.42 10.99
N ALA A 206 -15.81 13.10 9.70
CA ALA A 206 -16.12 11.77 9.18
C ALA A 206 -15.16 10.70 9.75
N ALA A 207 -13.87 11.00 9.83
CA ALA A 207 -12.87 10.08 10.36
C ALA A 207 -13.12 9.68 11.83
N LYS A 208 -13.71 10.57 12.63
CA LYS A 208 -14.08 10.31 14.03
C LYS A 208 -15.23 9.31 14.18
N LYS A 209 -16.05 9.10 13.12
CA LYS A 209 -17.17 8.16 13.12
C LYS A 209 -16.79 6.72 12.81
N VAL A 210 -15.54 6.46 12.44
CA VAL A 210 -15.07 5.13 12.09
C VAL A 210 -13.93 4.69 13.00
N LYS A 211 -13.80 3.36 13.17
CA LYS A 211 -12.70 2.76 13.94
C LYS A 211 -11.88 1.80 13.07
N PRO A 212 -10.56 1.70 13.30
CA PRO A 212 -9.72 0.71 12.64
C PRO A 212 -9.84 -0.65 13.32
N PHE A 213 -9.81 -1.72 12.51
CA PHE A 213 -9.67 -3.09 12.97
C PHE A 213 -8.56 -3.79 12.16
N PHE A 214 -7.69 -4.52 12.84
CA PHE A 214 -6.57 -5.24 12.25
C PHE A 214 -6.94 -6.72 12.10
N PRO A 215 -7.28 -7.22 10.90
CA PRO A 215 -7.71 -8.59 10.71
C PRO A 215 -6.56 -9.60 10.86
N ASN A 216 -6.90 -10.89 10.96
CA ASN A 216 -5.95 -12.01 10.99
C ASN A 216 -5.00 -12.06 12.20
N GLN A 217 -5.33 -11.43 13.34
CA GLN A 217 -4.41 -11.38 14.50
C GLN A 217 -4.12 -12.75 15.12
N ASN A 218 -5.05 -13.71 15.00
CA ASN A 218 -4.90 -15.06 15.56
C ASN A 218 -4.20 -16.04 14.60
N ASN A 219 -3.69 -15.55 13.46
CA ASN A 219 -2.95 -16.38 12.49
C ASN A 219 -1.75 -15.63 11.92
N ARG A 220 -1.70 -15.34 10.60
CA ARG A 220 -0.56 -14.70 9.93
C ARG A 220 -0.41 -13.18 10.14
N GLY A 221 -1.32 -12.56 10.84
CA GLY A 221 -1.35 -11.11 11.04
C GLY A 221 -1.93 -10.32 9.86
N THR A 222 -2.07 -9.03 10.07
CA THR A 222 -2.57 -8.09 9.08
C THR A 222 -1.58 -7.94 7.91
N HIS A 223 -2.10 -7.88 6.69
CA HIS A 223 -1.30 -7.65 5.48
C HIS A 223 -0.57 -6.30 5.54
N MET A 224 0.75 -6.38 5.45
CA MET A 224 1.63 -5.22 5.40
C MET A 224 2.08 -4.97 3.98
N ASN A 225 1.88 -3.75 3.51
CA ASN A 225 2.38 -3.29 2.23
C ASN A 225 3.61 -2.40 2.45
N ILE A 226 4.59 -2.44 1.52
CA ILE A 226 5.89 -1.79 1.68
C ILE A 226 6.15 -0.87 0.49
N SER A 227 6.48 0.39 0.77
CA SER A 227 7.14 1.25 -0.20
C SER A 227 8.64 1.01 -0.15
N GLY A 228 9.30 1.04 -1.28
CA GLY A 228 10.73 0.81 -1.33
C GLY A 228 11.41 1.49 -2.50
N ALA A 229 12.74 1.46 -2.47
CA ALA A 229 13.63 1.94 -3.51
C ALA A 229 14.43 0.77 -4.08
N GLY A 230 14.59 0.74 -5.40
CA GLY A 230 15.47 -0.18 -6.10
C GLY A 230 16.56 0.59 -6.84
N LEU A 231 17.77 0.04 -6.88
CA LEU A 231 18.87 0.59 -7.67
C LEU A 231 18.67 0.18 -9.13
N VAL A 232 18.50 1.18 -10.00
CA VAL A 232 18.24 0.95 -11.44
C VAL A 232 19.49 0.36 -12.10
N LYS A 233 19.30 -0.61 -12.99
CA LYS A 233 20.39 -1.17 -13.78
C LYS A 233 21.01 -0.09 -14.66
N GLY A 234 22.34 0.05 -14.60
CA GLY A 234 23.04 1.10 -15.34
C GLY A 234 22.98 2.49 -14.69
N ALA A 235 22.54 2.59 -13.42
CA ALA A 235 22.50 3.84 -12.67
C ALA A 235 23.81 4.66 -12.85
N PRO A 236 23.75 5.89 -13.38
CA PRO A 236 24.95 6.68 -13.71
C PRO A 236 25.73 7.15 -12.47
N ASN A 237 25.04 7.32 -11.33
CA ASN A 237 25.65 7.83 -10.08
C ASN A 237 25.63 6.76 -8.98
N LYS A 238 26.16 5.59 -9.30
CA LYS A 238 26.12 4.41 -8.42
C LYS A 238 27.08 4.48 -7.23
N ALA A 239 28.07 5.36 -7.23
CA ALA A 239 29.13 5.43 -6.22
C ALA A 239 28.64 5.68 -4.80
#